data_bc1ce14de4b16c03d7614784420a9ec2
#
_entry.id   bc1ce14de4b16c03d7614784420a9ec2
#
_cell.length_a   1.000
_cell.length_b   1.000
_cell.length_c   1.000
_cell.angle_alpha   90.00
_cell.angle_beta   90.00
_cell.angle_gamma   90.00
#
_symmetry.space_group_name_H-M   'P 1'
#
loop_
_entity.id
_entity.type
_entity.pdbx_description
1 polymer ?
#
loop_
_entity_poly.entity_id
_entity_poly.type
_entity_poly.pdbx_seq_one_letter_code
_entity_poly.pdbx_strand_id
1 'polypeptide(L)'
;MNAPAPHTAASFSTQLTPPAAATPTRQTAKSTRARRRGLPAPCGADTFHAMKTQPIESEAPVGSRIQQLVHGSYFHDAWSIRAAEPGLDPLSQFLRVARSTPAWIDGAMRLRNRLVSLIGLKDLGGLSAVNLSKNASEYKPGDRVGIFTLLSTSETEVLLGDSDKHLDVVVSVHRQQSTSGDQAVVTVTTVVKVHNWLGRLYMVPVRPAHHFVARAMVRAIGNGA
;
A
#
# COMPACT_ATOMS: atom_id res chain seq x y z
N MET A 1 -10.44 14.75 -33.42
CA MET A 1 -10.62 13.95 -32.20
C MET A 1 -9.23 13.76 -31.58
N ASN A 2 -8.85 14.64 -30.64
CA ASN A 2 -7.53 14.59 -30.01
C ASN A 2 -7.63 13.71 -28.76
N ALA A 3 -6.87 12.60 -28.75
CA ALA A 3 -6.66 11.79 -27.57
C ALA A 3 -5.81 12.60 -26.55
N PRO A 4 -6.16 12.65 -25.25
CA PRO A 4 -5.33 13.30 -24.27
C PRO A 4 -4.04 12.49 -24.07
N ALA A 5 -2.90 13.17 -24.09
CA ALA A 5 -1.59 12.60 -23.81
C ALA A 5 -1.54 11.95 -22.42
N PRO A 6 -0.78 10.87 -22.24
CA PRO A 6 -0.64 10.22 -20.95
C PRO A 6 0.16 11.14 -20.01
N HIS A 7 -0.52 11.68 -18.99
CA HIS A 7 0.15 12.45 -17.95
C HIS A 7 1.00 11.52 -17.09
N THR A 8 2.23 11.71 -17.23
CA THR A 8 3.49 11.28 -16.67
C THR A 8 3.42 10.66 -15.26
N ALA A 9 3.63 9.36 -15.18
CA ALA A 9 4.06 8.64 -13.98
C ALA A 9 5.48 9.06 -13.51
N ALA A 10 6.02 10.15 -14.06
CA ALA A 10 7.42 10.55 -13.92
C ALA A 10 7.80 11.03 -12.50
N SER A 11 6.86 11.55 -11.71
CA SER A 11 7.20 12.14 -10.41
C SER A 11 7.61 11.12 -9.34
N PHE A 12 7.20 9.86 -9.45
CA PHE A 12 7.56 8.81 -8.48
C PHE A 12 8.78 7.99 -8.88
N SER A 13 9.09 7.87 -10.19
CA SER A 13 10.20 7.03 -10.66
C SER A 13 11.57 7.52 -10.22
N THR A 14 11.74 8.82 -9.99
CA THR A 14 13.05 9.42 -9.66
C THR A 14 13.47 9.23 -8.20
N GLN A 15 12.55 8.85 -7.30
CA GLN A 15 12.85 8.71 -5.86
C GLN A 15 13.03 7.25 -5.40
N LEU A 16 12.80 6.26 -6.26
CA LEU A 16 12.92 4.85 -5.91
C LEU A 16 14.26 4.27 -6.39
N THR A 17 15.38 4.74 -5.82
CA THR A 17 16.68 4.11 -6.00
C THR A 17 16.72 2.76 -5.27
N PRO A 18 17.20 1.66 -5.87
CA PRO A 18 17.34 0.40 -5.17
C PRO A 18 18.39 0.53 -4.06
N PRO A 19 18.20 -0.09 -2.89
CA PRO A 19 19.22 -0.08 -1.84
C PRO A 19 20.48 -0.80 -2.34
N ALA A 20 21.64 -0.15 -2.18
CA ALA A 20 22.94 -0.76 -2.46
C ALA A 20 23.16 -1.98 -1.56
N ALA A 21 23.62 -3.06 -2.15
CA ALA A 21 23.96 -4.29 -1.43
C ALA A 21 25.07 -4.00 -0.40
N ALA A 22 24.76 -4.17 0.88
CA ALA A 22 25.74 -4.00 1.96
C ALA A 22 26.67 -5.21 2.01
N THR A 23 27.96 -4.98 1.78
CA THR A 23 29.02 -5.96 1.95
C THR A 23 29.25 -6.24 3.45
N PRO A 24 29.33 -7.50 3.91
CA PRO A 24 29.53 -7.79 5.32
C PRO A 24 31.00 -7.54 5.73
N THR A 25 31.23 -6.51 6.53
CA THR A 25 32.51 -6.30 7.20
C THR A 25 32.58 -7.14 8.46
N ARG A 26 33.56 -8.06 8.48
CA ARG A 26 33.90 -8.94 9.60
C ARG A 26 34.54 -8.11 10.72
N GLN A 27 33.79 -7.83 11.79
CA GLN A 27 34.38 -7.28 13.02
C GLN A 27 34.50 -8.33 14.11
N THR A 28 35.71 -8.48 14.60
CA THR A 28 36.13 -9.35 15.70
C THR A 28 35.60 -8.86 17.05
N ALA A 29 34.99 -9.73 17.80
CA ALA A 29 34.41 -9.47 19.10
C ALA A 29 35.49 -9.26 20.18
N LYS A 30 35.39 -8.14 20.95
CA LYS A 30 35.92 -8.02 22.29
C LYS A 30 34.76 -7.99 23.28
N SER A 31 34.71 -8.99 24.16
CA SER A 31 33.76 -9.15 25.25
C SER A 31 33.92 -8.04 26.27
N THR A 32 32.85 -7.27 26.51
CA THR A 32 32.68 -6.47 27.72
C THR A 32 31.24 -6.65 28.22
N ARG A 33 31.14 -7.24 29.41
CA ARG A 33 29.91 -7.60 30.11
C ARG A 33 29.26 -6.33 30.70
N ALA A 34 28.34 -5.70 29.95
CA ALA A 34 27.49 -4.60 30.44
C ALA A 34 26.06 -5.08 30.67
N ARG A 35 25.50 -4.71 31.82
CA ARG A 35 24.13 -5.01 32.28
C ARG A 35 23.11 -4.65 31.19
N ARG A 36 22.38 -5.62 30.68
CA ARG A 36 21.25 -5.46 29.78
C ARG A 36 20.06 -4.86 30.53
N ARG A 37 19.81 -3.57 30.35
CA ARG A 37 18.45 -3.03 30.41
C ARG A 37 17.77 -3.45 29.10
N GLY A 38 16.57 -4.05 29.22
CA GLY A 38 15.87 -4.70 28.15
C GLY A 38 15.69 -3.82 26.91
N LEU A 39 16.31 -4.25 25.84
CA LEU A 39 15.92 -3.86 24.46
C LEU A 39 14.68 -4.68 24.10
N PRO A 40 13.70 -4.09 23.41
CA PRO A 40 12.60 -4.89 22.87
C PRO A 40 13.17 -5.96 21.93
N ALA A 41 12.66 -7.16 22.07
CA ALA A 41 13.05 -8.31 21.25
C ALA A 41 12.83 -8.01 19.75
N PRO A 42 13.64 -8.58 18.83
CA PRO A 42 13.41 -8.45 17.41
C PRO A 42 12.03 -9.04 17.08
N CYS A 43 11.19 -8.20 16.45
CA CYS A 43 9.84 -8.52 16.01
C CYS A 43 9.91 -9.65 14.97
N GLY A 44 9.71 -10.91 15.36
CA GLY A 44 9.83 -12.01 14.40
C GLY A 44 8.83 -13.16 14.60
N ALA A 45 8.79 -13.77 15.75
CA ALA A 45 8.01 -15.00 15.92
C ALA A 45 6.65 -14.78 16.61
N ASP A 46 6.57 -13.89 17.56
CA ASP A 46 5.36 -13.70 18.39
C ASP A 46 4.25 -12.91 17.67
N THR A 47 4.60 -12.11 16.66
CA THR A 47 3.64 -11.30 15.90
C THR A 47 2.68 -12.17 15.07
N PHE A 48 3.16 -13.31 14.54
CA PHE A 48 2.33 -14.21 13.72
C PHE A 48 1.24 -14.94 14.53
N HIS A 49 1.47 -15.21 15.82
CA HIS A 49 0.52 -15.95 16.66
C HIS A 49 -0.62 -15.08 17.19
N ALA A 50 -0.43 -13.77 17.33
CA ALA A 50 -1.40 -12.86 17.95
C ALA A 50 -2.33 -12.16 16.95
N MET A 51 -2.05 -12.23 15.65
CA MET A 51 -2.87 -11.60 14.63
C MET A 51 -4.17 -12.38 14.42
N LYS A 52 -5.24 -11.88 15.04
CA LYS A 52 -6.62 -12.30 14.80
C LYS A 52 -7.03 -11.89 13.38
N THR A 53 -8.16 -12.44 12.90
CA THR A 53 -8.85 -12.13 11.63
C THR A 53 -9.30 -10.66 11.49
N GLN A 54 -8.81 -9.76 12.32
CA GLN A 54 -9.12 -8.33 12.33
C GLN A 54 -7.88 -7.52 11.93
N PRO A 55 -8.04 -6.52 11.04
CA PRO A 55 -6.95 -5.59 10.74
C PRO A 55 -6.49 -4.85 11.99
N ILE A 56 -5.19 -4.77 12.19
CA ILE A 56 -4.55 -3.96 13.23
C ILE A 56 -3.80 -2.81 12.59
N GLU A 57 -3.85 -1.65 13.22
CA GLU A 57 -3.03 -0.51 12.82
C GLU A 57 -1.56 -0.83 13.10
N SER A 58 -0.69 -0.46 12.18
CA SER A 58 0.73 -0.82 12.19
C SER A 58 1.58 0.30 11.58
N GLU A 59 2.87 0.09 11.55
CA GLU A 59 3.84 0.94 10.85
C GLU A 59 4.10 0.39 9.44
N ALA A 60 4.61 1.25 8.55
CA ALA A 60 5.12 0.80 7.25
C ALA A 60 6.24 -0.24 7.48
N PRO A 61 6.22 -1.39 6.78
CA PRO A 61 7.20 -2.45 7.01
C PRO A 61 8.62 -1.98 6.82
N VAL A 62 9.50 -2.35 7.76
CA VAL A 62 10.92 -1.99 7.71
C VAL A 62 11.56 -2.58 6.45
N GLY A 63 12.28 -1.74 5.71
CA GLY A 63 12.92 -2.12 4.44
C GLY A 63 11.98 -2.15 3.23
N SER A 64 10.68 -1.86 3.40
CA SER A 64 9.76 -1.70 2.27
C SER A 64 10.07 -0.42 1.48
N ARG A 65 9.72 -0.44 0.19
CA ARG A 65 9.91 0.74 -0.67
C ARG A 65 9.00 1.90 -0.26
N ILE A 66 7.77 1.60 0.21
CA ILE A 66 6.84 2.61 0.68
C ILE A 66 7.36 3.37 1.89
N GLN A 67 8.16 2.74 2.76
CA GLN A 67 8.73 3.36 3.95
C GLN A 67 9.52 4.63 3.63
N GLN A 68 10.20 4.66 2.47
CA GLN A 68 10.96 5.83 2.00
C GLN A 68 10.06 7.03 1.67
N LEU A 69 8.78 6.78 1.37
CA LEU A 69 7.80 7.80 1.02
C LEU A 69 7.05 8.35 2.22
N VAL A 70 7.11 7.66 3.37
CA VAL A 70 6.44 8.07 4.62
C VAL A 70 7.02 9.39 5.12
N HIS A 71 8.35 9.54 5.05
CA HIS A 71 8.99 10.79 5.48
C HIS A 71 8.55 11.98 4.61
N GLY A 72 8.06 13.03 5.24
CA GLY A 72 7.57 14.22 4.55
C GLY A 72 6.20 14.05 3.89
N SER A 73 5.48 12.94 4.13
CA SER A 73 4.09 12.79 3.69
C SER A 73 3.15 13.73 4.47
N TYR A 74 2.07 14.15 3.83
CA TYR A 74 0.98 14.88 4.49
C TYR A 74 0.10 13.96 5.34
N PHE A 75 -0.09 12.74 4.87
CA PHE A 75 -0.85 11.70 5.55
C PHE A 75 -0.24 10.33 5.19
N HIS A 76 -0.21 9.45 6.15
CA HIS A 76 0.04 8.02 5.95
C HIS A 76 -0.70 7.21 6.99
N ASP A 77 -1.02 5.98 6.65
CA ASP A 77 -1.48 4.94 7.57
C ASP A 77 -0.99 3.57 7.09
N ALA A 78 -0.98 2.60 7.97
CA ALA A 78 -0.69 1.22 7.64
C ALA A 78 -1.57 0.28 8.46
N TRP A 79 -2.03 -0.79 7.82
CA TRP A 79 -2.91 -1.80 8.40
C TRP A 79 -2.38 -3.18 8.06
N SER A 80 -2.22 -4.02 9.07
CA SER A 80 -1.73 -5.38 8.91
C SER A 80 -2.78 -6.41 9.27
N ILE A 81 -2.77 -7.52 8.54
CA ILE A 81 -3.63 -8.68 8.79
C ILE A 81 -2.91 -9.96 8.38
N ARG A 82 -3.26 -11.08 9.01
CA ARG A 82 -2.88 -12.40 8.51
C ARG A 82 -3.65 -12.68 7.21
N ALA A 83 -2.97 -13.04 6.15
CA ALA A 83 -3.60 -13.39 4.88
C ALA A 83 -4.32 -14.75 4.98
N ALA A 84 -5.53 -14.82 4.45
CA ALA A 84 -6.25 -16.10 4.29
C ALA A 84 -5.57 -16.99 3.25
N GLU A 85 -4.96 -16.37 2.24
CA GLU A 85 -4.22 -17.04 1.16
C GLU A 85 -2.75 -16.60 1.20
N PRO A 86 -1.90 -17.24 2.04
CA PRO A 86 -0.51 -16.82 2.25
C PRO A 86 0.39 -16.99 1.02
N GLY A 87 0.01 -17.84 0.08
CA GLY A 87 0.77 -18.11 -1.15
C GLY A 87 0.60 -17.06 -2.24
N LEU A 88 -0.40 -16.19 -2.16
CA LEU A 88 -0.60 -15.16 -3.18
C LEU A 88 0.47 -14.07 -3.11
N ASP A 89 0.96 -13.64 -4.27
CA ASP A 89 1.81 -12.46 -4.41
C ASP A 89 1.05 -11.17 -4.07
N PRO A 90 1.75 -10.05 -3.77
CA PRO A 90 1.12 -8.81 -3.34
C PRO A 90 0.11 -8.23 -4.33
N LEU A 91 0.38 -8.31 -5.64
CA LEU A 91 -0.54 -7.80 -6.66
C LEU A 91 -1.79 -8.67 -6.77
N SER A 92 -1.64 -9.99 -6.69
CA SER A 92 -2.76 -10.93 -6.65
C SER A 92 -3.65 -10.71 -5.42
N GLN A 93 -3.07 -10.44 -4.24
CA GLN A 93 -3.83 -10.05 -3.04
C GLN A 93 -4.66 -8.78 -3.31
N PHE A 94 -4.05 -7.75 -3.89
CA PHE A 94 -4.76 -6.52 -4.23
C PHE A 94 -5.89 -6.75 -5.23
N LEU A 95 -5.63 -7.47 -6.33
CA LEU A 95 -6.63 -7.75 -7.36
C LEU A 95 -7.83 -8.53 -6.82
N ARG A 96 -7.58 -9.53 -5.96
CA ARG A 96 -8.62 -10.32 -5.31
C ARG A 96 -9.55 -9.41 -4.49
N VAL A 97 -8.99 -8.56 -3.65
CA VAL A 97 -9.76 -7.64 -2.81
C VAL A 97 -10.48 -6.58 -3.65
N ALA A 98 -9.84 -6.04 -4.67
CA ALA A 98 -10.46 -5.06 -5.56
C ALA A 98 -11.67 -5.65 -6.32
N ARG A 99 -11.60 -6.91 -6.72
CA ARG A 99 -12.73 -7.65 -7.36
C ARG A 99 -13.90 -7.87 -6.42
N SER A 100 -13.63 -8.04 -5.12
CA SER A 100 -14.63 -8.25 -4.06
C SER A 100 -15.02 -6.96 -3.32
N THR A 101 -14.73 -5.78 -3.90
CA THR A 101 -15.03 -4.49 -3.27
C THR A 101 -16.52 -4.38 -2.93
N PRO A 102 -16.89 -4.11 -1.66
CA PRO A 102 -18.27 -3.93 -1.26
C PRO A 102 -18.96 -2.77 -1.99
N ALA A 103 -20.22 -2.95 -2.39
CA ALA A 103 -20.98 -1.98 -3.17
C ALA A 103 -21.06 -0.57 -2.53
N TRP A 104 -21.01 -0.49 -1.19
CA TRP A 104 -21.01 0.80 -0.49
C TRP A 104 -19.72 1.60 -0.73
N ILE A 105 -18.57 0.92 -0.91
CA ILE A 105 -17.30 1.57 -1.24
C ILE A 105 -17.38 2.16 -2.65
N ASP A 106 -17.87 1.41 -3.62
CA ASP A 106 -18.09 1.93 -4.98
C ASP A 106 -19.13 3.07 -5.00
N GLY A 107 -20.15 3.00 -4.13
CA GLY A 107 -21.09 4.08 -3.91
C GLY A 107 -20.42 5.36 -3.38
N ALA A 108 -19.56 5.20 -2.38
CA ALA A 108 -18.76 6.30 -1.81
C ALA A 108 -17.80 6.89 -2.85
N MET A 109 -17.17 6.08 -3.68
CA MET A 109 -16.31 6.53 -4.78
C MET A 109 -17.09 7.32 -5.84
N ARG A 110 -18.29 6.87 -6.22
CA ARG A 110 -19.16 7.62 -7.14
C ARG A 110 -19.56 8.98 -6.57
N LEU A 111 -19.94 9.02 -5.29
CA LEU A 111 -20.24 10.30 -4.62
C LEU A 111 -19.01 11.21 -4.58
N ARG A 112 -17.86 10.67 -4.19
CA ARG A 112 -16.57 11.39 -4.22
C ARG A 112 -16.31 11.98 -5.59
N ASN A 113 -16.41 11.17 -6.66
CA ASN A 113 -16.12 11.60 -8.03
C ASN A 113 -17.04 12.74 -8.47
N ARG A 114 -18.33 12.69 -8.14
CA ARG A 114 -19.27 13.79 -8.39
C ARG A 114 -18.89 15.10 -7.67
N LEU A 115 -18.53 14.98 -6.38
CA LEU A 115 -18.18 16.17 -5.59
C LEU A 115 -16.88 16.82 -6.08
N VAL A 116 -15.87 16.00 -6.40
CA VAL A 116 -14.56 16.53 -6.79
C VAL A 116 -14.53 17.02 -8.24
N SER A 117 -15.42 16.55 -9.11
CA SER A 117 -15.56 17.09 -10.47
C SER A 117 -15.99 18.55 -10.47
N LEU A 118 -16.77 18.99 -9.46
CA LEU A 118 -17.19 20.38 -9.30
C LEU A 118 -16.02 21.34 -8.98
N ILE A 119 -14.93 20.81 -8.43
CA ILE A 119 -13.73 21.58 -8.07
C ILE A 119 -12.53 21.26 -8.97
N GLY A 120 -12.79 20.59 -10.09
CA GLY A 120 -11.76 20.31 -11.11
C GLY A 120 -10.75 19.25 -10.74
N LEU A 121 -11.03 18.39 -9.72
CA LEU A 121 -10.24 17.20 -9.43
C LEU A 121 -10.63 16.05 -10.36
N LYS A 122 -9.68 15.15 -10.58
CA LYS A 122 -9.80 14.02 -11.49
C LYS A 122 -10.85 13.00 -11.02
N ASP A 123 -11.68 12.54 -11.94
CA ASP A 123 -12.50 11.34 -11.75
C ASP A 123 -11.59 10.09 -11.81
N LEU A 124 -11.54 9.32 -10.74
CA LEU A 124 -10.70 8.13 -10.64
C LEU A 124 -11.42 6.84 -11.08
N GLY A 125 -12.75 6.89 -11.26
CA GLY A 125 -13.56 5.68 -11.45
C GLY A 125 -13.85 4.93 -10.16
N GLY A 126 -14.19 3.65 -10.24
CA GLY A 126 -14.46 2.75 -9.10
C GLY A 126 -13.25 1.90 -8.73
N LEU A 127 -13.13 1.54 -7.45
CA LEU A 127 -12.08 0.62 -7.01
C LEU A 127 -12.23 -0.77 -7.66
N SER A 128 -13.45 -1.22 -7.88
CA SER A 128 -13.79 -2.48 -8.55
C SER A 128 -13.49 -2.50 -10.05
N ALA A 129 -13.10 -1.35 -10.66
CA ALA A 129 -12.82 -1.24 -12.09
C ALA A 129 -11.49 -1.90 -12.50
N VAL A 130 -11.20 -3.10 -11.98
CA VAL A 130 -10.06 -3.93 -12.38
C VAL A 130 -10.45 -4.85 -13.53
N ASN A 131 -9.50 -5.14 -14.44
CA ASN A 131 -9.73 -6.09 -15.51
C ASN A 131 -9.84 -7.51 -14.94
N LEU A 132 -11.03 -8.10 -15.03
CA LEU A 132 -11.33 -9.42 -14.49
C LEU A 132 -10.62 -10.56 -15.24
N SER A 133 -10.27 -10.34 -16.52
CA SER A 133 -9.65 -11.34 -17.38
C SER A 133 -8.11 -11.32 -17.31
N LYS A 134 -7.50 -10.28 -16.67
CA LYS A 134 -6.05 -10.12 -16.63
C LYS A 134 -5.49 -10.67 -15.34
N ASN A 135 -4.50 -11.57 -15.42
CA ASN A 135 -3.79 -12.12 -14.27
C ASN A 135 -2.72 -11.15 -13.75
N ALA A 136 -2.31 -11.31 -12.49
CA ALA A 136 -1.29 -10.44 -11.89
C ALA A 136 0.03 -10.44 -12.68
N SER A 137 0.46 -11.59 -13.19
CA SER A 137 1.70 -11.76 -13.96
C SER A 137 1.72 -11.01 -15.30
N GLU A 138 0.55 -10.62 -15.81
CA GLU A 138 0.43 -9.90 -17.09
C GLU A 138 0.53 -8.38 -16.92
N TYR A 139 0.46 -7.87 -15.68
CA TYR A 139 0.60 -6.45 -15.41
C TYR A 139 2.07 -6.02 -15.40
N LYS A 140 2.33 -4.87 -16.01
CA LYS A 140 3.66 -4.25 -16.08
C LYS A 140 3.61 -2.86 -15.42
N PRO A 141 4.73 -2.34 -14.87
CA PRO A 141 4.81 -0.95 -14.44
C PRO A 141 4.30 0.00 -15.53
N GLY A 142 3.42 0.92 -15.15
CA GLY A 142 2.67 1.80 -16.04
C GLY A 142 1.25 1.35 -16.37
N ASP A 143 0.90 0.07 -16.17
CA ASP A 143 -0.47 -0.42 -16.42
C ASP A 143 -1.46 0.13 -15.38
N ARG A 144 -2.71 0.33 -15.82
CA ARG A 144 -3.81 0.69 -14.94
C ARG A 144 -4.33 -0.55 -14.21
N VAL A 145 -4.44 -0.42 -12.88
CA VAL A 145 -4.99 -1.43 -11.96
C VAL A 145 -6.12 -0.77 -11.16
N GLY A 146 -7.35 -0.84 -11.66
CA GLY A 146 -8.47 -0.08 -11.11
C GLY A 146 -8.22 1.44 -11.21
N ILE A 147 -8.32 2.12 -10.09
CA ILE A 147 -8.08 3.57 -9.99
C ILE A 147 -6.60 3.95 -9.97
N PHE A 148 -5.71 2.99 -9.79
CA PHE A 148 -4.27 3.21 -9.65
C PHE A 148 -3.50 2.86 -10.93
N THR A 149 -2.26 3.32 -10.99
CA THR A 149 -1.24 2.86 -11.93
C THR A 149 -0.26 1.98 -11.17
N LEU A 150 0.14 0.84 -11.73
CA LEU A 150 1.19 0.00 -11.18
C LEU A 150 2.53 0.73 -11.30
N LEU A 151 3.14 1.06 -10.18
CA LEU A 151 4.44 1.73 -10.14
C LEU A 151 5.59 0.73 -10.11
N SER A 152 5.47 -0.31 -9.30
CA SER A 152 6.44 -1.40 -9.24
C SER A 152 5.82 -2.63 -8.61
N THR A 153 6.39 -3.80 -8.93
CA THR A 153 6.01 -5.08 -8.34
C THR A 153 7.25 -5.90 -8.02
N SER A 154 7.20 -6.67 -6.94
CA SER A 154 8.18 -7.65 -6.52
C SER A 154 7.49 -8.82 -5.81
N GLU A 155 8.23 -9.84 -5.40
CA GLU A 155 7.69 -10.98 -4.65
C GLU A 155 7.11 -10.59 -3.28
N THR A 156 7.61 -9.50 -2.69
CA THR A 156 7.24 -9.08 -1.34
C THR A 156 6.43 -7.80 -1.30
N GLU A 157 6.46 -6.96 -2.36
CA GLU A 157 5.79 -5.65 -2.33
C GLU A 157 5.32 -5.23 -3.72
N VAL A 158 4.10 -4.73 -3.81
CA VAL A 158 3.57 -4.00 -4.95
C VAL A 158 3.31 -2.55 -4.55
N LEU A 159 3.71 -1.61 -5.41
CA LEU A 159 3.38 -0.19 -5.29
C LEU A 159 2.41 0.23 -6.38
N LEU A 160 1.31 0.80 -5.97
CA LEU A 160 0.23 1.32 -6.79
C LEU A 160 0.08 2.82 -6.49
N GLY A 161 -0.09 3.65 -7.50
CA GLY A 161 -0.19 5.08 -7.26
C GLY A 161 -1.10 5.80 -8.24
N ASP A 162 -1.54 6.97 -7.84
CA ASP A 162 -2.17 7.96 -8.71
C ASP A 162 -1.65 9.35 -8.34
N SER A 163 -1.53 10.21 -9.34
CA SER A 163 -0.97 11.55 -9.20
C SER A 163 -1.81 12.55 -9.97
N ASP A 164 -2.08 13.68 -9.35
CA ASP A 164 -2.66 14.83 -10.01
C ASP A 164 -1.98 16.14 -9.56
N LYS A 165 -2.46 17.29 -10.06
CA LYS A 165 -1.91 18.61 -9.70
C LYS A 165 -2.11 19.00 -8.23
N HIS A 166 -2.90 18.27 -7.46
CA HIS A 166 -3.27 18.64 -6.08
C HIS A 166 -2.67 17.72 -5.05
N LEU A 167 -2.55 16.42 -5.37
CA LEU A 167 -1.98 15.41 -4.48
C LEU A 167 -1.45 14.21 -5.26
N ASP A 168 -0.54 13.50 -4.62
CA ASP A 168 -0.11 12.15 -4.99
C ASP A 168 -0.53 11.17 -3.92
N VAL A 169 -1.00 10.00 -4.33
CA VAL A 169 -1.26 8.86 -3.45
C VAL A 169 -0.45 7.67 -3.91
N VAL A 170 0.18 6.98 -2.96
CA VAL A 170 0.81 5.67 -3.18
C VAL A 170 0.27 4.69 -2.16
N VAL A 171 -0.14 3.53 -2.65
CA VAL A 171 -0.56 2.38 -1.84
C VAL A 171 0.45 1.27 -2.04
N SER A 172 0.97 0.73 -0.94
CA SER A 172 1.78 -0.48 -0.92
C SER A 172 0.94 -1.64 -0.40
N VAL A 173 1.09 -2.79 -1.02
CA VAL A 173 0.71 -4.07 -0.43
C VAL A 173 1.99 -4.85 -0.22
N HIS A 174 2.39 -5.04 1.03
CA HIS A 174 3.61 -5.73 1.41
C HIS A 174 3.26 -7.05 2.08
N ARG A 175 3.88 -8.14 1.60
CA ARG A 175 3.72 -9.49 2.15
C ARG A 175 4.99 -9.90 2.89
N GLN A 176 4.82 -10.23 4.17
CA GLN A 176 5.86 -10.84 4.99
C GLN A 176 5.47 -12.29 5.27
N GLN A 177 6.24 -13.22 4.74
CA GLN A 177 6.00 -14.66 4.93
C GLN A 177 6.66 -15.14 6.22
N SER A 178 6.04 -16.13 6.89
CA SER A 178 6.65 -16.79 8.04
C SER A 178 7.83 -17.65 7.59
N THR A 179 8.71 -18.00 8.52
CA THR A 179 9.87 -18.85 8.25
C THR A 179 9.47 -20.24 7.74
N SER A 180 8.31 -20.75 8.17
CA SER A 180 7.74 -22.04 7.72
C SER A 180 7.07 -21.95 6.35
N GLY A 181 6.76 -20.74 5.86
CA GLY A 181 6.09 -20.52 4.58
C GLY A 181 4.58 -20.74 4.56
N ASP A 182 4.02 -21.24 5.65
CA ASP A 182 2.59 -21.60 5.81
C ASP A 182 1.68 -20.41 6.16
N GLN A 183 2.26 -19.32 6.61
CA GLN A 183 1.56 -18.11 7.01
C GLN A 183 2.19 -16.87 6.39
N ALA A 184 1.36 -15.87 6.12
CA ALA A 184 1.83 -14.56 5.70
C ALA A 184 1.04 -13.45 6.41
N VAL A 185 1.76 -12.38 6.75
CA VAL A 185 1.16 -11.10 7.14
C VAL A 185 1.22 -10.19 5.95
N VAL A 186 0.06 -9.60 5.63
CA VAL A 186 -0.04 -8.57 4.59
C VAL A 186 -0.25 -7.23 5.28
N THR A 187 0.61 -6.28 4.96
CA THR A 187 0.51 -4.88 5.41
C THR A 187 0.18 -4.00 4.21
N VAL A 188 -0.93 -3.30 4.31
CA VAL A 188 -1.32 -2.27 3.33
C VAL A 188 -0.98 -0.91 3.90
N THR A 189 -0.12 -0.18 3.22
CA THR A 189 0.32 1.17 3.62
C THR A 189 -0.12 2.18 2.58
N THR A 190 -0.76 3.26 3.02
CA THR A 190 -1.13 4.39 2.18
C THR A 190 -0.28 5.60 2.53
N VAL A 191 0.25 6.27 1.53
CA VAL A 191 1.02 7.52 1.67
C VAL A 191 0.43 8.58 0.75
N VAL A 192 0.15 9.78 1.28
CA VAL A 192 -0.37 10.91 0.51
C VAL A 192 0.56 12.11 0.66
N LYS A 193 0.97 12.68 -0.47
CA LYS A 193 1.63 13.99 -0.56
C LYS A 193 0.66 15.00 -1.12
N VAL A 194 0.59 16.18 -0.53
CA VAL A 194 -0.32 17.25 -0.94
C VAL A 194 0.49 18.41 -1.49
N HIS A 195 0.14 18.89 -2.69
CA HIS A 195 0.89 19.91 -3.40
C HIS A 195 0.37 21.34 -3.16
N ASN A 196 -0.93 21.49 -2.82
CA ASN A 196 -1.54 22.80 -2.67
C ASN A 196 -2.70 22.79 -1.66
N TRP A 197 -3.30 23.98 -1.43
CA TRP A 197 -4.36 24.15 -0.45
C TRP A 197 -5.64 23.36 -0.79
N LEU A 198 -5.94 23.17 -2.09
CA LEU A 198 -7.11 22.41 -2.52
C LEU A 198 -6.97 20.93 -2.18
N GLY A 199 -5.77 20.36 -2.34
CA GLY A 199 -5.47 19.02 -1.88
C GLY A 199 -5.62 18.89 -0.36
N ARG A 200 -5.22 19.89 0.42
CA ARG A 200 -5.45 19.91 1.88
C ARG A 200 -6.93 19.92 2.24
N LEU A 201 -7.71 20.77 1.57
CA LEU A 201 -9.17 20.86 1.76
C LEU A 201 -9.83 19.51 1.43
N TYR A 202 -9.44 18.90 0.32
CA TYR A 202 -9.92 17.57 -0.09
C TYR A 202 -9.62 16.49 0.97
N MET A 203 -8.46 16.51 1.61
CA MET A 203 -8.09 15.52 2.61
C MET A 203 -8.90 15.64 3.92
N VAL A 204 -9.57 16.75 4.19
CA VAL A 204 -10.40 16.91 5.41
C VAL A 204 -11.48 15.82 5.52
N PRO A 205 -12.39 15.66 4.55
CA PRO A 205 -13.38 14.56 4.58
C PRO A 205 -12.78 13.20 4.22
N VAL A 206 -11.70 13.14 3.44
CA VAL A 206 -11.12 11.89 2.95
C VAL A 206 -10.43 11.11 4.07
N ARG A 207 -9.69 11.77 4.98
CA ARG A 207 -8.98 11.07 6.07
C ARG A 207 -9.89 10.18 6.92
N PRO A 208 -11.01 10.67 7.49
CA PRO A 208 -11.90 9.80 8.26
C PRO A 208 -12.56 8.72 7.40
N ALA A 209 -12.96 9.02 6.17
CA ALA A 209 -13.57 8.04 5.26
C ALA A 209 -12.57 6.94 4.89
N HIS A 210 -11.30 7.30 4.64
CA HIS A 210 -10.23 6.37 4.29
C HIS A 210 -10.01 5.31 5.37
N HIS A 211 -10.06 5.68 6.64
CA HIS A 211 -9.92 4.74 7.76
C HIS A 211 -10.92 3.57 7.66
N PHE A 212 -12.18 3.85 7.34
CA PHE A 212 -13.21 2.81 7.20
C PHE A 212 -12.99 1.97 5.94
N VAL A 213 -12.65 2.61 4.82
CA VAL A 213 -12.38 1.91 3.55
C VAL A 213 -11.14 1.03 3.67
N ALA A 214 -10.04 1.56 4.19
CA ALA A 214 -8.79 0.81 4.36
C ALA A 214 -9.00 -0.43 5.24
N ARG A 215 -9.65 -0.28 6.40
CA ARG A 215 -9.96 -1.43 7.27
C ARG A 215 -10.85 -2.47 6.59
N ALA A 216 -11.86 -2.05 5.82
CA ALA A 216 -12.74 -2.98 5.11
C ALA A 216 -11.98 -3.78 4.05
N MET A 217 -11.14 -3.10 3.26
CA MET A 217 -10.31 -3.72 2.22
C MET A 217 -9.27 -4.66 2.81
N VAL A 218 -8.57 -4.24 3.88
CA VAL A 218 -7.59 -5.11 4.55
C VAL A 218 -8.27 -6.32 5.20
N ARG A 219 -9.47 -6.15 5.79
CA ARG A 219 -10.25 -7.28 6.33
C ARG A 219 -10.55 -8.33 5.27
N ALA A 220 -10.82 -7.93 4.02
CA ALA A 220 -11.08 -8.87 2.92
C ALA A 220 -9.85 -9.74 2.59
N ILE A 221 -8.62 -9.25 2.84
CA ILE A 221 -7.40 -10.06 2.72
C ILE A 221 -7.40 -11.22 3.72
N GLY A 222 -7.88 -10.98 4.94
CA GLY A 222 -7.91 -11.98 6.00
C GLY A 222 -9.09 -12.96 5.94
N ASN A 223 -10.15 -12.63 5.19
CA ASN A 223 -11.36 -13.45 5.17
C ASN A 223 -11.41 -14.45 4.01
N GLY A 224 -10.47 -14.43 3.06
CA GLY A 224 -10.56 -15.30 1.87
C GLY A 224 -11.79 -14.96 1.05
N ALA A 225 -11.82 -13.79 0.44
CA ALA A 225 -12.98 -13.36 -0.37
C ALA A 225 -13.12 -14.13 -1.68
#